data_c0ccc7b90856d0490935a4528fcae506
#
_entry.id   c0ccc7b90856d0490935a4528fcae506
#
_cell.length_a   1.000
_cell.length_b   1.000
_cell.length_c   1.000
_cell.angle_alpha   90.00
_cell.angle_beta   90.00
_cell.angle_gamma   90.00
#
_symmetry.space_group_name_H-M   'P 1'
#
loop_
_entity.id
_entity.type
_entity.pdbx_description
1 polymer ?
#
loop_
_entity_poly.entity_id
_entity_poly.type
_entity_poly.pdbx_seq_one_letter_code
_entity_poly.pdbx_strand_id
1 'polypeptide(L)'
;MLEATINDIKLSTYGLMLTDVSISEPVPNRQTVTVPHRNGKLDLSFRPMTYQNRNVVLTCTVKTTPMSWEKTKEQVYEAWHGQNVEVIIDDEPDYAWTGFCEITAAERDQNKGTIKISIDAYPYRMATALSGKNVTATATGASVTVKNRGILNIMPTFTTAAATAVTVSDGTNSYSFSGSGEHKSANIILKAGKSVTLTLTAASATAVAITWREGKF
;
A
#
# COMPACT_ATOMS: atom_id res chain seq x y z
N MET A 1 3.42 -9.76 22.60
CA MET A 1 2.06 -9.16 22.69
C MET A 1 1.79 -8.62 21.32
N LEU A 2 0.68 -8.96 20.71
CA LEU A 2 0.34 -8.44 19.38
C LEU A 2 0.14 -6.92 19.46
N GLU A 3 0.75 -6.17 18.55
CA GLU A 3 0.67 -4.71 18.51
C GLU A 3 0.35 -4.30 17.06
N ALA A 4 -0.17 -3.11 16.86
CA ALA A 4 -0.30 -2.49 15.56
C ALA A 4 0.00 -0.99 15.65
N THR A 5 0.45 -0.45 14.54
CA THR A 5 0.77 0.97 14.38
C THR A 5 -0.16 1.55 13.33
N ILE A 6 -0.82 2.65 13.64
CA ILE A 6 -1.73 3.39 12.74
C ILE A 6 -1.17 4.80 12.55
N ASN A 7 -0.81 5.17 11.32
CA ASN A 7 -0.16 6.46 11.01
C ASN A 7 1.02 6.75 11.95
N ASP A 8 1.95 5.79 12.08
CA ASP A 8 3.13 5.86 12.94
C ASP A 8 2.85 5.93 14.46
N ILE A 9 1.59 5.83 14.88
CA ILE A 9 1.19 5.82 16.29
C ILE A 9 0.83 4.40 16.71
N LYS A 10 1.54 3.86 17.71
CA LYS A 10 1.25 2.55 18.28
C LYS A 10 -0.06 2.58 19.08
N LEU A 11 -0.84 1.50 19.00
CA LEU A 11 -2.07 1.35 19.79
C LEU A 11 -1.81 1.51 21.31
N SER A 12 -0.68 1.00 21.78
CA SER A 12 -0.25 1.11 23.18
C SER A 12 -0.06 2.55 23.67
N THR A 13 0.16 3.53 22.76
CA THR A 13 0.25 4.96 23.10
C THR A 13 -1.04 5.47 23.75
N TYR A 14 -2.19 4.94 23.35
CA TYR A 14 -3.50 5.24 23.94
C TYR A 14 -3.93 4.20 24.98
N GLY A 15 -2.99 3.34 25.44
CA GLY A 15 -3.29 2.27 26.39
C GLY A 15 -4.15 1.14 25.82
N LEU A 16 -4.28 1.06 24.50
CA LEU A 16 -4.98 -0.01 23.80
C LEU A 16 -4.09 -1.25 23.72
N MET A 17 -4.66 -2.40 23.99
CA MET A 17 -4.04 -3.71 23.84
C MET A 17 -4.78 -4.46 22.70
N LEU A 18 -4.09 -4.73 21.61
CA LEU A 18 -4.64 -5.50 20.51
C LEU A 18 -4.90 -6.93 20.95
N THR A 19 -6.14 -7.39 20.84
CA THR A 19 -6.57 -8.72 21.25
C THR A 19 -6.93 -9.62 20.10
N ASP A 20 -7.38 -9.05 18.98
CA ASP A 20 -7.75 -9.80 17.80
C ASP A 20 -7.57 -8.96 16.53
N VAL A 21 -7.20 -9.62 15.44
CA VAL A 21 -7.10 -9.05 14.10
C VAL A 21 -7.87 -9.92 13.13
N SER A 22 -8.84 -9.34 12.45
CA SER A 22 -9.62 -10.02 11.42
C SER A 22 -9.45 -9.30 10.09
N ILE A 23 -9.02 -10.02 9.06
CA ILE A 23 -8.80 -9.49 7.71
C ILE A 23 -9.68 -10.29 6.74
N SER A 24 -10.57 -9.60 6.03
CA SER A 24 -11.42 -10.25 5.03
C SER A 24 -10.61 -10.77 3.84
N GLU A 25 -11.08 -11.87 3.23
CA GLU A 25 -10.46 -12.40 2.02
C GLU A 25 -10.65 -11.48 0.80
N PRO A 26 -9.71 -11.49 -0.18
CA PRO A 26 -9.82 -10.67 -1.38
C PRO A 26 -10.97 -11.15 -2.28
N VAL A 27 -11.98 -10.31 -2.45
CA VAL A 27 -13.16 -10.61 -3.29
C VAL A 27 -12.96 -10.05 -4.70
N PRO A 28 -12.93 -10.88 -5.75
CA PRO A 28 -12.78 -10.38 -7.12
C PRO A 28 -14.04 -9.64 -7.60
N ASN A 29 -13.84 -8.56 -8.35
CA ASN A 29 -14.91 -7.84 -9.04
C ASN A 29 -15.35 -8.63 -10.27
N ARG A 30 -16.39 -9.45 -10.14
CA ARG A 30 -16.94 -10.25 -11.22
C ARG A 30 -18.23 -9.65 -11.75
N GLN A 31 -18.28 -9.48 -13.06
CA GLN A 31 -19.51 -9.13 -13.77
C GLN A 31 -20.03 -10.38 -14.49
N THR A 32 -21.17 -10.89 -14.04
CA THR A 32 -21.77 -12.08 -14.63
C THR A 32 -23.20 -11.78 -15.07
N VAL A 33 -23.60 -12.35 -16.22
CA VAL A 33 -24.95 -12.22 -16.76
C VAL A 33 -25.56 -13.63 -16.91
N THR A 34 -26.81 -13.77 -16.49
CA THR A 34 -27.61 -14.97 -16.75
C THR A 34 -28.26 -14.83 -18.11
N VAL A 35 -27.96 -15.75 -19.03
CA VAL A 35 -28.58 -15.77 -20.38
C VAL A 35 -29.70 -16.83 -20.35
N PRO A 36 -30.95 -16.49 -20.75
CA PRO A 36 -32.03 -17.46 -20.84
C PRO A 36 -31.63 -18.66 -21.70
N HIS A 37 -32.03 -19.86 -21.30
CA HIS A 37 -31.76 -21.15 -21.98
C HIS A 37 -30.28 -21.55 -22.08
N ARG A 38 -29.37 -20.87 -21.33
CA ARG A 38 -27.96 -21.25 -21.22
C ARG A 38 -27.66 -21.78 -19.82
N ASN A 39 -26.95 -22.92 -19.76
CA ASN A 39 -26.43 -23.43 -18.49
C ASN A 39 -25.28 -22.55 -18.00
N GLY A 40 -25.35 -22.13 -16.71
CA GLY A 40 -24.34 -21.29 -16.07
C GLY A 40 -24.44 -19.79 -16.43
N LYS A 41 -23.60 -18.99 -15.77
CA LYS A 41 -23.51 -17.53 -15.99
C LYS A 41 -22.41 -17.22 -17.00
N LEU A 42 -22.64 -16.21 -17.84
CA LEU A 42 -21.62 -15.63 -18.69
C LEU A 42 -20.77 -14.67 -17.86
N ASP A 43 -19.46 -14.86 -17.83
CA ASP A 43 -18.51 -13.96 -17.15
C ASP A 43 -18.06 -12.87 -18.12
N LEU A 44 -18.45 -11.63 -17.85
CA LEU A 44 -18.08 -10.42 -18.60
C LEU A 44 -17.03 -9.59 -17.86
N SER A 45 -16.37 -10.17 -16.85
CA SER A 45 -15.38 -9.45 -16.04
C SER A 45 -14.19 -9.00 -16.91
N PHE A 46 -13.71 -7.80 -16.64
CA PHE A 46 -12.53 -7.27 -17.30
C PHE A 46 -11.25 -8.01 -16.85
N ARG A 47 -10.29 -8.08 -17.74
CA ARG A 47 -8.96 -8.64 -17.45
C ARG A 47 -7.89 -7.54 -17.61
N PRO A 48 -6.92 -7.39 -16.67
CA PRO A 48 -6.72 -8.19 -15.46
C PRO A 48 -7.84 -7.99 -14.42
N MET A 49 -8.09 -9.02 -13.61
CA MET A 49 -9.10 -8.99 -12.55
C MET A 49 -8.77 -7.92 -11.52
N THR A 50 -9.79 -7.14 -11.14
CA THR A 50 -9.72 -6.20 -10.00
C THR A 50 -10.42 -6.81 -8.78
N TYR A 51 -10.15 -6.26 -7.60
CA TYR A 51 -10.69 -6.76 -6.34
C TYR A 51 -11.38 -5.64 -5.57
N GLN A 52 -12.35 -6.02 -4.75
CA GLN A 52 -13.03 -5.11 -3.82
C GLN A 52 -12.10 -4.76 -2.66
N ASN A 53 -12.39 -3.66 -1.99
CA ASN A 53 -11.74 -3.31 -0.74
C ASN A 53 -11.88 -4.44 0.28
N ARG A 54 -10.92 -4.52 1.18
CA ARG A 54 -10.90 -5.51 2.26
C ARG A 54 -11.16 -4.82 3.58
N ASN A 55 -11.90 -5.50 4.44
CA ASN A 55 -12.11 -5.00 5.79
C ASN A 55 -11.04 -5.57 6.72
N VAL A 56 -10.25 -4.68 7.33
CA VAL A 56 -9.28 -5.00 8.38
C VAL A 56 -9.85 -4.51 9.70
N VAL A 57 -10.16 -5.42 10.60
CA VAL A 57 -10.76 -5.11 11.91
C VAL A 57 -9.75 -5.41 13.01
N LEU A 58 -9.40 -4.37 13.77
CA LEU A 58 -8.57 -4.46 14.96
C LEU A 58 -9.48 -4.41 16.19
N THR A 59 -9.50 -5.46 17.00
CA THR A 59 -10.22 -5.48 18.27
C THR A 59 -9.24 -5.19 19.39
N CYS A 60 -9.43 -4.09 20.08
CA CYS A 60 -8.55 -3.61 21.14
C CYS A 60 -9.27 -3.61 22.49
N THR A 61 -8.55 -3.95 23.54
CA THR A 61 -9.04 -3.81 24.92
C THR A 61 -8.18 -2.82 25.69
N VAL A 62 -8.80 -2.15 26.65
CA VAL A 62 -8.12 -1.20 27.54
C VAL A 62 -8.61 -1.42 28.97
N LYS A 63 -7.69 -1.41 29.94
CA LYS A 63 -8.04 -1.32 31.35
C LYS A 63 -8.39 0.13 31.64
N THR A 64 -9.57 0.37 32.18
CA THR A 64 -10.05 1.74 32.29
C THR A 64 -10.88 1.96 33.59
N THR A 65 -10.86 3.19 34.11
CA THR A 65 -11.84 3.74 35.01
C THR A 65 -12.88 4.54 34.21
N PRO A 66 -14.06 4.89 34.77
CA PRO A 66 -15.04 5.71 34.05
C PRO A 66 -14.46 6.97 33.42
N MET A 67 -13.63 7.69 34.18
CA MET A 67 -13.06 8.97 33.74
C MET A 67 -11.96 8.79 32.70
N SER A 68 -11.14 7.73 32.75
CA SER A 68 -10.10 7.46 31.78
C SER A 68 -10.66 6.89 30.47
N TRP A 69 -11.84 6.24 30.52
CA TRP A 69 -12.49 5.67 29.35
C TRP A 69 -12.91 6.74 28.33
N GLU A 70 -13.64 7.76 28.77
CA GLU A 70 -14.10 8.81 27.84
C GLU A 70 -12.90 9.53 27.21
N LYS A 71 -11.87 9.82 27.99
CA LYS A 71 -10.64 10.43 27.48
C LYS A 71 -9.95 9.55 26.43
N THR A 72 -9.80 8.25 26.71
CA THR A 72 -9.18 7.32 25.74
C THR A 72 -10.02 7.24 24.46
N LYS A 73 -11.34 7.13 24.60
CA LYS A 73 -12.27 7.09 23.48
C LYS A 73 -12.15 8.35 22.61
N GLU A 74 -12.20 9.54 23.21
CA GLU A 74 -12.04 10.82 22.51
C GLU A 74 -10.71 10.87 21.72
N GLN A 75 -9.61 10.54 22.38
CA GLN A 75 -8.28 10.51 21.75
C GLN A 75 -8.21 9.58 20.54
N VAL A 76 -8.82 8.40 20.62
CA VAL A 76 -8.83 7.42 19.53
C VAL A 76 -9.71 7.91 18.38
N TYR A 77 -10.87 8.53 18.68
CA TYR A 77 -11.74 9.12 17.65
C TYR A 77 -11.06 10.27 16.93
N GLU A 78 -10.45 11.20 17.67
CA GLU A 78 -9.72 12.34 17.10
C GLU A 78 -8.54 11.91 16.24
N ALA A 79 -7.84 10.85 16.65
CA ALA A 79 -6.64 10.40 15.96
C ALA A 79 -6.94 9.72 14.62
N TRP A 80 -8.01 8.91 14.53
CA TRP A 80 -8.15 7.99 13.40
C TRP A 80 -9.55 7.94 12.76
N HIS A 81 -10.62 8.27 13.49
CA HIS A 81 -11.97 8.13 12.96
C HIS A 81 -12.21 9.06 11.76
N GLY A 82 -12.71 8.50 10.65
CA GLY A 82 -13.01 9.27 9.45
C GLY A 82 -11.77 9.68 8.63
N GLN A 83 -10.60 9.11 8.91
CA GLN A 83 -9.37 9.42 8.21
C GLN A 83 -8.90 8.26 7.31
N ASN A 84 -8.12 8.60 6.29
CA ASN A 84 -7.36 7.60 5.55
C ASN A 84 -6.07 7.29 6.32
N VAL A 85 -5.87 6.03 6.65
CA VAL A 85 -4.79 5.59 7.53
C VAL A 85 -3.92 4.52 6.87
N GLU A 86 -2.66 4.46 7.31
CA GLU A 86 -1.74 3.36 7.03
C GLU A 86 -1.61 2.52 8.32
N VAL A 87 -1.87 1.21 8.21
CA VAL A 87 -1.87 0.28 9.34
C VAL A 87 -0.81 -0.78 9.13
N ILE A 88 0.10 -0.92 10.09
CA ILE A 88 1.13 -1.94 10.14
C ILE A 88 0.82 -2.84 11.34
N ILE A 89 0.77 -4.14 11.12
CA ILE A 89 0.55 -5.16 12.16
C ILE A 89 1.89 -5.83 12.43
N ASP A 90 2.25 -5.97 13.71
CA ASP A 90 3.57 -6.49 14.11
C ASP A 90 3.85 -7.93 13.63
N ASP A 91 2.84 -8.73 13.33
CA ASP A 91 3.01 -10.06 12.75
C ASP A 91 3.58 -10.01 11.32
N GLU A 92 3.35 -8.89 10.60
CA GLU A 92 3.84 -8.67 9.24
C GLU A 92 4.34 -7.22 9.05
N PRO A 93 5.41 -6.83 9.74
CA PRO A 93 5.88 -5.43 9.79
C PRO A 93 6.38 -4.92 8.42
N ASP A 94 6.67 -5.83 7.50
CA ASP A 94 7.14 -5.49 6.16
C ASP A 94 6.03 -4.95 5.23
N TYR A 95 4.77 -5.03 5.66
CA TYR A 95 3.61 -4.62 4.85
C TYR A 95 2.64 -3.76 5.64
N ALA A 96 2.06 -2.79 4.94
CA ALA A 96 1.05 -1.89 5.48
C ALA A 96 -0.27 -2.00 4.70
N TRP A 97 -1.37 -1.90 5.42
CA TRP A 97 -2.71 -1.72 4.88
C TRP A 97 -3.04 -0.24 4.84
N THR A 98 -3.57 0.25 3.72
CA THR A 98 -4.01 1.65 3.58
C THR A 98 -5.49 1.68 3.29
N GLY A 99 -6.24 2.48 4.02
CA GLY A 99 -7.69 2.59 3.84
C GLY A 99 -8.35 3.58 4.76
N PHE A 100 -9.67 3.67 4.64
CA PHE A 100 -10.48 4.56 5.45
C PHE A 100 -10.79 3.93 6.81
N CYS A 101 -10.50 4.65 7.88
CA CYS A 101 -10.66 4.17 9.25
C CYS A 101 -11.99 4.60 9.85
N GLU A 102 -12.70 3.65 10.43
CA GLU A 102 -13.93 3.85 11.18
C GLU A 102 -13.87 3.11 12.51
N ILE A 103 -14.27 3.77 13.59
CA ILE A 103 -14.46 3.12 14.88
C ILE A 103 -15.89 2.62 14.93
N THR A 104 -16.06 1.30 14.81
CA THR A 104 -17.36 0.65 14.67
C THR A 104 -18.01 0.28 15.99
N ALA A 105 -17.21 0.14 17.05
CA ALA A 105 -17.71 -0.07 18.40
C ALA A 105 -16.75 0.50 19.44
N ALA A 106 -17.31 1.07 20.49
CA ALA A 106 -16.59 1.52 21.68
C ALA A 106 -17.47 1.25 22.90
N GLU A 107 -17.24 0.10 23.54
CA GLU A 107 -18.06 -0.41 24.63
C GLU A 107 -17.24 -0.52 25.91
N ARG A 108 -17.87 -0.31 27.04
CA ARG A 108 -17.24 -0.46 28.36
C ARG A 108 -18.05 -1.37 29.26
N ASP A 109 -17.38 -2.32 29.89
CA ASP A 109 -17.89 -3.17 30.95
C ASP A 109 -17.02 -2.99 32.20
N GLN A 110 -17.59 -2.41 33.24
CA GLN A 110 -16.93 -2.13 34.56
C GLN A 110 -15.52 -1.51 34.36
N ASN A 111 -14.47 -2.32 34.49
CA ASN A 111 -13.08 -1.90 34.46
C ASN A 111 -12.37 -2.21 33.15
N LYS A 112 -13.10 -2.65 32.10
CA LYS A 112 -12.57 -3.04 30.82
C LYS A 112 -13.35 -2.36 29.70
N GLY A 113 -12.63 -1.71 28.81
CA GLY A 113 -13.20 -1.16 27.57
C GLY A 113 -12.80 -2.01 26.37
N THR A 114 -13.64 -2.03 25.35
CA THR A 114 -13.35 -2.66 24.05
C THR A 114 -13.62 -1.64 22.94
N ILE A 115 -12.63 -1.44 22.08
CA ILE A 115 -12.74 -0.57 20.90
C ILE A 115 -12.48 -1.43 19.68
N LYS A 116 -13.38 -1.36 18.68
CA LYS A 116 -13.21 -1.99 17.38
C LYS A 116 -12.92 -0.92 16.34
N ILE A 117 -11.76 -1.03 15.71
CA ILE A 117 -11.29 -0.16 14.66
C ILE A 117 -11.40 -0.94 13.35
N SER A 118 -12.23 -0.47 12.44
CA SER A 118 -12.45 -1.07 11.12
C SER A 118 -11.80 -0.19 10.07
N ILE A 119 -11.03 -0.80 9.19
CA ILE A 119 -10.38 -0.11 8.07
C ILE A 119 -10.91 -0.69 6.77
N ASP A 120 -11.58 0.12 5.97
CA ASP A 120 -11.93 -0.21 4.58
C ASP A 120 -10.69 -0.03 3.71
N ALA A 121 -9.87 -1.07 3.70
CA ALA A 121 -8.54 -1.05 3.12
C ALA A 121 -8.56 -1.40 1.62
N TYR A 122 -7.62 -0.84 0.87
CA TYR A 122 -7.34 -1.32 -0.49
C TYR A 122 -7.09 -2.83 -0.48
N PRO A 123 -7.42 -3.54 -1.58
CA PRO A 123 -7.34 -5.01 -1.63
C PRO A 123 -5.91 -5.56 -1.49
N TYR A 124 -4.93 -4.68 -1.59
CA TYR A 124 -3.51 -5.01 -1.56
C TYR A 124 -2.81 -4.29 -0.42
N ARG A 125 -2.00 -5.01 0.33
CA ARG A 125 -1.04 -4.43 1.28
C ARG A 125 0.23 -4.04 0.54
N MET A 126 0.80 -2.89 0.89
CA MET A 126 2.00 -2.35 0.26
C MET A 126 3.21 -2.55 1.14
N ALA A 127 4.36 -2.90 0.56
CA ALA A 127 5.60 -3.01 1.32
C ALA A 127 5.90 -1.70 2.06
N THR A 128 6.28 -1.77 3.33
CA THR A 128 6.68 -0.59 4.13
C THR A 128 8.00 -0.01 3.61
N ALA A 129 8.93 -0.89 3.22
CA ALA A 129 10.20 -0.48 2.62
C ALA A 129 10.09 -0.32 1.10
N LEU A 130 10.78 0.70 0.57
CA LEU A 130 10.95 0.87 -0.87
C LEU A 130 12.01 -0.11 -1.38
N SER A 131 11.67 -0.85 -2.43
CA SER A 131 12.68 -1.51 -3.27
C SER A 131 13.36 -0.48 -4.14
N GLY A 132 14.69 -0.61 -4.36
CA GLY A 132 15.40 0.39 -5.13
C GLY A 132 16.66 -0.12 -5.81
N LYS A 133 17.09 0.62 -6.83
CA LYS A 133 18.36 0.47 -7.55
C LYS A 133 18.91 1.84 -7.90
N ASN A 134 20.22 1.99 -7.74
CA ASN A 134 20.93 3.18 -8.19
C ASN A 134 21.69 2.86 -9.49
N VAL A 135 21.66 3.80 -10.42
CA VAL A 135 22.35 3.68 -11.70
C VAL A 135 22.88 5.05 -12.11
N THR A 136 24.05 5.08 -12.73
CA THR A 136 24.59 6.31 -13.33
C THR A 136 24.29 6.29 -14.82
N ALA A 137 23.35 7.12 -15.27
CA ALA A 137 23.06 7.33 -16.68
C ALA A 137 24.27 7.94 -17.39
N THR A 138 24.57 7.48 -18.61
CA THR A 138 25.69 7.94 -19.43
C THR A 138 25.25 8.20 -20.87
N ALA A 139 26.06 8.86 -21.66
CA ALA A 139 25.74 9.15 -23.08
C ALA A 139 25.62 7.86 -23.93
N THR A 140 26.35 6.82 -23.58
CA THR A 140 26.28 5.50 -24.23
C THR A 140 25.17 4.60 -23.71
N GLY A 141 24.46 5.01 -22.67
CA GLY A 141 23.44 4.25 -21.98
C GLY A 141 24.00 3.34 -20.87
N ALA A 142 23.33 3.33 -19.74
CA ALA A 142 23.59 2.42 -18.63
C ALA A 142 22.36 1.53 -18.41
N SER A 143 22.54 0.24 -18.35
CA SER A 143 21.44 -0.72 -18.18
C SER A 143 21.39 -1.25 -16.75
N VAL A 144 20.18 -1.35 -16.20
CA VAL A 144 19.91 -1.94 -14.89
C VAL A 144 18.69 -2.85 -14.96
N THR A 145 18.81 -4.04 -14.42
CA THR A 145 17.67 -4.95 -14.30
C THR A 145 16.97 -4.74 -12.97
N VAL A 146 15.70 -4.40 -13.02
CA VAL A 146 14.80 -4.26 -11.87
C VAL A 146 13.78 -5.40 -11.88
N LYS A 147 13.42 -5.91 -10.71
CA LYS A 147 12.46 -7.00 -10.54
C LYS A 147 11.35 -6.55 -9.63
N ASN A 148 10.13 -6.55 -10.15
CA ASN A 148 8.93 -6.40 -9.32
C ASN A 148 8.51 -7.79 -8.82
N ARG A 149 8.62 -8.04 -7.53
CA ARG A 149 8.21 -9.31 -6.88
C ARG A 149 6.77 -9.29 -6.42
N GLY A 150 6.13 -8.12 -6.49
CA GLY A 150 4.73 -7.94 -6.14
C GLY A 150 3.76 -8.46 -7.20
N ILE A 151 2.48 -8.42 -6.86
CA ILE A 151 1.37 -8.87 -7.72
C ILE A 151 0.72 -7.72 -8.51
N LEU A 152 1.15 -6.48 -8.25
CA LEU A 152 0.67 -5.29 -8.93
C LEU A 152 1.64 -4.81 -10.01
N ASN A 153 1.10 -4.25 -11.09
CA ASN A 153 1.88 -3.45 -12.00
C ASN A 153 2.20 -2.10 -11.35
N ILE A 154 3.45 -1.69 -11.35
CA ILE A 154 3.93 -0.54 -10.59
C ILE A 154 4.64 0.44 -11.52
N MET A 155 4.36 1.72 -11.36
CA MET A 155 5.15 2.80 -11.97
C MET A 155 6.33 3.12 -11.03
N PRO A 156 7.59 2.92 -11.48
CA PRO A 156 8.74 3.29 -10.66
C PRO A 156 8.88 4.81 -10.56
N THR A 157 9.48 5.26 -9.47
CA THR A 157 9.90 6.64 -9.28
C THR A 157 11.37 6.75 -9.64
N PHE A 158 11.72 7.74 -10.46
CA PHE A 158 13.09 8.08 -10.82
C PHE A 158 13.46 9.37 -10.09
N THR A 159 14.47 9.32 -9.24
CA THR A 159 14.93 10.48 -8.47
C THR A 159 16.34 10.85 -8.91
N THR A 160 16.56 12.12 -9.25
CA THR A 160 17.88 12.68 -9.57
C THR A 160 18.09 14.01 -8.87
N ALA A 161 19.33 14.28 -8.49
CA ALA A 161 19.73 15.60 -7.97
C ALA A 161 20.21 16.56 -9.09
N ALA A 162 20.42 16.06 -10.32
CA ALA A 162 20.94 16.83 -11.43
C ALA A 162 19.84 17.46 -12.28
N ALA A 163 20.13 18.61 -12.86
CA ALA A 163 19.23 19.27 -13.83
C ALA A 163 19.34 18.68 -15.25
N THR A 164 20.27 17.75 -15.47
CA THR A 164 20.52 17.10 -16.77
C THR A 164 19.31 16.27 -17.22
N ALA A 165 18.93 16.36 -18.49
CA ALA A 165 17.90 15.52 -19.06
C ALA A 165 18.33 14.05 -19.05
N VAL A 166 17.45 13.18 -18.59
CA VAL A 166 17.62 11.73 -18.54
C VAL A 166 16.48 11.07 -19.34
N THR A 167 16.84 10.13 -20.20
CA THR A 167 15.87 9.29 -20.91
C THR A 167 15.98 7.86 -20.39
N VAL A 168 14.85 7.30 -19.97
CA VAL A 168 14.71 5.90 -19.51
C VAL A 168 13.93 5.12 -20.57
N SER A 169 14.41 3.94 -20.93
CA SER A 169 13.72 3.03 -21.86
C SER A 169 13.65 1.61 -21.27
N ASP A 170 12.52 0.93 -21.50
CA ASP A 170 12.33 -0.50 -21.19
C ASP A 170 12.54 -1.40 -22.44
N GLY A 171 13.06 -0.83 -23.53
CA GLY A 171 13.22 -1.51 -24.83
C GLY A 171 12.00 -1.37 -25.75
N THR A 172 10.83 -1.02 -25.23
CA THR A 172 9.60 -0.80 -26.00
C THR A 172 9.13 0.65 -25.88
N ASN A 173 9.11 1.16 -24.66
CA ASN A 173 8.69 2.51 -24.34
C ASN A 173 9.87 3.35 -23.84
N SER A 174 9.74 4.65 -23.92
CA SER A 174 10.71 5.60 -23.38
C SER A 174 10.02 6.74 -22.65
N TYR A 175 10.73 7.29 -21.69
CA TYR A 175 10.32 8.45 -20.91
C TYR A 175 11.52 9.36 -20.67
N SER A 176 11.38 10.63 -21.00
CA SER A 176 12.42 11.64 -20.76
C SER A 176 11.95 12.63 -19.70
N PHE A 177 12.84 12.98 -18.80
CA PHE A 177 12.60 13.98 -17.76
C PHE A 177 13.87 14.82 -17.55
N SER A 178 13.69 16.00 -16.99
CA SER A 178 14.79 16.93 -16.65
C SER A 178 14.47 17.68 -15.37
N GLY A 179 15.49 18.12 -14.68
CA GLY A 179 15.37 18.77 -13.38
C GLY A 179 15.61 17.82 -12.21
N SER A 180 16.00 18.38 -11.07
CA SER A 180 16.16 17.63 -9.82
C SER A 180 14.80 17.26 -9.23
N GLY A 181 14.74 16.14 -8.53
CA GLY A 181 13.53 15.67 -7.84
C GLY A 181 13.04 14.31 -8.30
N GLU A 182 11.78 14.03 -8.01
CA GLU A 182 11.10 12.77 -8.33
C GLU A 182 10.30 12.87 -9.63
N HIS A 183 10.46 11.87 -10.48
CA HIS A 183 9.78 11.78 -11.77
C HIS A 183 9.10 10.42 -11.90
N LYS A 184 7.88 10.40 -12.45
CA LYS A 184 7.08 9.19 -12.70
C LYS A 184 6.46 9.25 -14.09
N SER A 185 6.29 8.09 -14.73
CA SER A 185 5.60 8.01 -16.02
C SER A 185 4.79 6.74 -16.14
N ALA A 186 3.60 6.86 -16.71
CA ALA A 186 2.78 5.70 -17.08
C ALA A 186 3.36 4.89 -18.26
N ASN A 187 4.37 5.42 -18.96
CA ASN A 187 5.01 4.73 -20.07
C ASN A 187 5.95 3.62 -19.59
N ILE A 188 6.53 3.76 -18.39
CA ILE A 188 7.44 2.77 -17.81
C ILE A 188 6.72 2.05 -16.68
N ILE A 189 6.41 0.78 -16.89
CA ILE A 189 5.66 -0.05 -15.94
C ILE A 189 6.46 -1.30 -15.60
N LEU A 190 6.70 -1.51 -14.31
CA LEU A 190 7.24 -2.75 -13.77
C LEU A 190 6.08 -3.75 -13.63
N LYS A 191 5.98 -4.69 -14.57
CA LYS A 191 4.93 -5.71 -14.58
C LYS A 191 5.05 -6.64 -13.39
N ALA A 192 3.91 -7.05 -12.83
CA ALA A 192 3.79 -7.96 -11.69
C ALA A 192 4.61 -9.24 -11.90
N GLY A 193 5.44 -9.61 -10.92
CA GLY A 193 6.25 -10.83 -10.93
C GLY A 193 7.35 -10.89 -12.01
N LYS A 194 7.59 -9.80 -12.76
CA LYS A 194 8.54 -9.79 -13.88
C LYS A 194 9.79 -8.97 -13.57
N SER A 195 10.87 -9.32 -14.28
CA SER A 195 12.05 -8.48 -14.38
C SER A 195 11.98 -7.67 -15.67
N VAL A 196 12.47 -6.44 -15.63
CA VAL A 196 12.63 -5.57 -16.78
C VAL A 196 14.02 -4.95 -16.75
N THR A 197 14.66 -4.83 -17.91
CA THR A 197 15.92 -4.12 -18.03
C THR A 197 15.62 -2.71 -18.50
N LEU A 198 16.00 -1.75 -17.68
CA LEU A 198 15.88 -0.32 -17.98
C LEU A 198 17.23 0.19 -18.46
N THR A 199 17.23 0.91 -19.57
CA THR A 199 18.41 1.60 -20.10
C THR A 199 18.23 3.10 -19.89
N LEU A 200 19.19 3.73 -19.22
CA LEU A 200 19.18 5.14 -18.91
C LEU A 200 20.28 5.87 -19.67
N THR A 201 19.91 6.90 -20.43
CA THR A 201 20.83 7.75 -21.18
C THR A 201 20.77 9.20 -20.70
N ALA A 202 21.91 9.85 -20.61
CA ALA A 202 22.02 11.27 -20.27
C ALA A 202 23.26 11.86 -20.95
N ALA A 203 23.24 13.14 -21.29
CA ALA A 203 24.37 13.81 -21.97
C ALA A 203 25.66 13.82 -21.11
N SER A 204 25.53 13.78 -19.80
CA SER A 204 26.62 13.67 -18.83
C SER A 204 26.31 12.61 -17.79
N ALA A 205 27.35 12.09 -17.11
CA ALA A 205 27.16 11.12 -16.04
C ALA A 205 26.21 11.65 -14.97
N THR A 206 25.03 11.04 -14.83
CA THR A 206 23.95 11.50 -13.97
C THR A 206 23.49 10.35 -13.09
N ALA A 207 23.59 10.49 -11.76
CA ALA A 207 23.10 9.52 -10.81
C ALA A 207 21.55 9.56 -10.75
N VAL A 208 20.92 8.39 -10.89
CA VAL A 208 19.47 8.21 -10.81
C VAL A 208 19.16 7.09 -9.84
N ALA A 209 18.35 7.37 -8.84
CA ALA A 209 17.74 6.36 -7.98
C ALA A 209 16.40 5.93 -8.58
N ILE A 210 16.20 4.64 -8.71
CA ILE A 210 14.95 4.02 -9.18
C ILE A 210 14.33 3.35 -7.97
N THR A 211 13.15 3.77 -7.56
CA THR A 211 12.45 3.22 -6.39
C THR A 211 11.04 2.77 -6.74
N TRP A 212 10.56 1.74 -6.07
CA TRP A 212 9.18 1.25 -6.21
C TRP A 212 8.73 0.55 -4.93
N ARG A 213 7.41 0.48 -4.73
CA ARG A 213 6.80 -0.17 -3.57
C ARG A 213 6.01 -1.40 -4.06
N GLU A 214 6.37 -2.58 -3.58
CA GLU A 214 5.75 -3.84 -3.98
C GLU A 214 4.43 -4.06 -3.24
N GLY A 215 3.41 -4.59 -3.93
CA GLY A 215 2.12 -4.92 -3.33
C GLY A 215 1.86 -6.43 -3.32
N LYS A 216 1.16 -6.91 -2.27
CA LYS A 216 0.69 -8.29 -2.11
C LYS A 216 -0.78 -8.32 -1.67
N PHE A 217 -1.41 -9.51 -1.77
CA PHE A 217 -2.72 -9.73 -1.16
C PHE A 217 -2.66 -9.77 0.35
#